data_fe58b37b1283b037c2a70a583d797034
#
_entry.id   fe58b37b1283b037c2a70a583d797034
#
_cell.length_a   1.000
_cell.length_b   1.000
_cell.length_c   1.000
_cell.angle_alpha   90.00
_cell.angle_beta   90.00
_cell.angle_gamma   90.00
#
_symmetry.space_group_name_H-M   'P 1'
#
loop_
_entity.id
_entity.type
_entity.pdbx_description
1 polymer ?
#
loop_
_entity_poly.entity_id
_entity_poly.type
_entity_poly.pdbx_seq_one_letter_code
_entity_poly.pdbx_strand_id
1 'polypeptide(L)'
;MNPRKEATYRMLSLIAAVIFVLPCVFLVFLTFDINPDDLWQMDSLMEFICAYKNTAILAIAGVLIQIVIALPAGYAIARIPSPKAQTFFLLTCVFFLLLPQQALMLPQYLVLMNIGWLDSLEGLLIMTAFQPWMILLFWFAAKR
;
A
#
# COMPACT_ATOMS: atom_id res chain seq x y z
N MET A 1 -0.69 -38.29 -9.71
CA MET A 1 -0.40 -37.54 -8.44
C MET A 1 -0.99 -38.36 -7.30
N ASN A 2 -0.31 -38.54 -6.20
CA ASN A 2 -0.74 -39.45 -5.12
C ASN A 2 -1.94 -38.83 -4.37
N PRO A 3 -3.11 -39.49 -4.25
CA PRO A 3 -4.35 -38.95 -3.68
C PRO A 3 -4.17 -38.47 -2.22
N ARG A 4 -3.24 -39.07 -1.48
CA ARG A 4 -2.89 -38.61 -0.11
C ARG A 4 -2.24 -37.22 -0.09
N LYS A 5 -1.41 -36.88 -1.08
CA LYS A 5 -0.77 -35.56 -1.16
C LYS A 5 -1.81 -34.49 -1.53
N GLU A 6 -2.75 -34.78 -2.39
CA GLU A 6 -3.84 -33.85 -2.72
C GLU A 6 -4.72 -33.52 -1.51
N ALA A 7 -5.07 -34.53 -0.71
CA ALA A 7 -5.83 -34.32 0.51
C ALA A 7 -5.07 -33.42 1.51
N THR A 8 -3.76 -33.65 1.64
CA THR A 8 -2.91 -32.83 2.54
C THR A 8 -2.84 -31.37 2.06
N TYR A 9 -2.67 -31.12 0.75
CA TYR A 9 -2.65 -29.75 0.22
C TYR A 9 -4.00 -29.05 0.38
N ARG A 10 -5.11 -29.75 0.19
CA ARG A 10 -6.46 -29.21 0.44
C ARG A 10 -6.68 -28.86 1.91
N MET A 11 -6.26 -29.71 2.83
CA MET A 11 -6.34 -29.40 4.26
C MET A 11 -5.48 -28.20 4.63
N LEU A 12 -4.24 -28.11 4.13
CA LEU A 12 -3.35 -26.98 4.37
C LEU A 12 -3.93 -25.66 3.82
N SER A 13 -4.51 -25.69 2.63
CA SER A 13 -5.15 -24.51 2.03
C SER A 13 -6.40 -24.07 2.78
N LEU A 14 -7.19 -25.01 3.30
CA LEU A 14 -8.35 -24.70 4.13
C LEU A 14 -7.93 -24.08 5.47
N ILE A 15 -6.92 -24.62 6.12
CA ILE A 15 -6.38 -24.06 7.37
C ILE A 15 -5.86 -22.65 7.14
N ALA A 16 -5.09 -22.44 6.06
CA ALA A 16 -4.61 -21.11 5.69
C ALA A 16 -5.75 -20.12 5.42
N ALA A 17 -6.79 -20.56 4.69
CA ALA A 17 -7.98 -19.74 4.43
C ALA A 17 -8.72 -19.36 5.72
N VAL A 18 -8.90 -20.30 6.65
CA VAL A 18 -9.54 -20.03 7.94
C VAL A 18 -8.72 -19.03 8.75
N ILE A 19 -7.40 -19.18 8.82
CA ILE A 19 -6.51 -18.25 9.52
C ILE A 19 -6.60 -16.82 8.93
N PHE A 20 -6.74 -16.71 7.60
CA PHE A 20 -6.88 -15.41 6.92
C PHE A 20 -8.25 -14.77 7.10
N VAL A 21 -9.32 -15.57 7.14
CA VAL A 21 -10.70 -15.09 7.26
C VAL A 21 -11.06 -14.77 8.73
N LEU A 22 -10.45 -15.47 9.68
CA LEU A 22 -10.76 -15.34 11.10
C LEU A 22 -10.65 -13.89 11.63
N PRO A 23 -9.58 -13.10 11.34
CA PRO A 23 -9.51 -11.71 11.78
C PRO A 23 -10.58 -10.83 11.11
N CYS A 24 -10.97 -11.09 9.86
CA CYS A 24 -12.03 -10.36 9.19
C CYS A 24 -13.38 -10.63 9.83
N VAL A 25 -13.69 -11.88 10.15
CA VAL A 25 -14.92 -12.28 10.87
C VAL A 25 -14.94 -11.65 12.27
N PHE A 26 -13.81 -11.66 12.97
CA PHE A 26 -13.68 -11.04 14.29
C PHE A 26 -13.95 -9.52 14.26
N LEU A 27 -13.40 -8.81 13.24
CA LEU A 27 -13.68 -7.38 13.05
C LEU A 27 -15.15 -7.11 12.75
N VAL A 28 -15.78 -7.93 11.91
CA VAL A 28 -17.23 -7.84 11.63
C VAL A 28 -18.03 -8.06 12.92
N PHE A 29 -17.65 -9.05 13.73
CA PHE A 29 -18.33 -9.34 14.99
C PHE A 29 -18.22 -8.17 15.98
N LEU A 30 -17.04 -7.55 16.10
CA LEU A 30 -16.83 -6.35 16.91
C LEU A 30 -17.69 -5.16 16.44
N THR A 31 -17.95 -5.06 15.13
CA THR A 31 -18.79 -3.99 14.58
C THR A 31 -20.27 -4.13 14.99
N PHE A 32 -20.75 -5.35 15.21
CA PHE A 32 -22.13 -5.59 15.67
C PHE A 32 -22.33 -5.30 17.17
N ASP A 33 -21.25 -5.22 17.94
CA ASP A 33 -21.30 -4.93 19.39
C ASP A 33 -21.28 -3.41 19.69
N ILE A 34 -21.18 -2.58 18.64
CA ILE A 34 -21.25 -1.11 18.75
C ILE A 34 -22.74 -0.74 18.89
N ASN A 35 -23.08 -0.06 19.99
CA ASN A 35 -24.42 0.45 20.19
C ASN A 35 -24.82 1.38 19.03
N PRO A 36 -25.96 1.13 18.36
CA PRO A 36 -26.43 1.99 17.28
C PRO A 36 -26.54 3.47 17.68
N ASP A 37 -26.84 3.74 18.94
CA ASP A 37 -27.02 5.09 19.48
C ASP A 37 -25.70 5.90 19.48
N ASP A 38 -24.55 5.23 19.61
CA ASP A 38 -23.24 5.87 19.54
C ASP A 38 -22.85 6.26 18.10
N LEU A 39 -23.39 5.56 17.09
CA LEU A 39 -23.16 5.84 15.67
C LEU A 39 -23.99 7.02 15.15
N TRP A 40 -25.11 7.35 15.81
CA TRP A 40 -26.04 8.36 15.34
C TRP A 40 -25.88 9.73 16.03
N GLN A 41 -24.85 9.91 16.86
CA GLN A 41 -24.49 11.25 17.34
C GLN A 41 -24.04 12.08 16.15
N MET A 42 -24.70 13.20 15.91
CA MET A 42 -24.45 14.05 14.72
C MET A 42 -22.99 14.49 14.56
N ASP A 43 -22.27 14.65 15.64
CA ASP A 43 -20.85 14.99 15.65
C ASP A 43 -20.00 13.84 15.10
N SER A 44 -20.28 12.60 15.48
CA SER A 44 -19.56 11.42 14.98
C SER A 44 -19.84 11.12 13.51
N LEU A 45 -21.03 11.41 13.00
CA LEU A 45 -21.36 11.29 11.58
C LEU A 45 -20.59 12.30 10.72
N MET A 46 -20.47 13.54 11.16
CA MET A 46 -19.74 14.57 10.44
C MET A 46 -18.23 14.26 10.39
N GLU A 47 -17.65 13.81 11.50
CA GLU A 47 -16.26 13.36 11.56
C GLU A 47 -16.02 12.15 10.65
N PHE A 48 -16.95 11.20 10.63
CA PHE A 48 -16.87 10.02 9.75
C PHE A 48 -16.91 10.41 8.28
N ILE A 49 -17.81 11.31 7.88
CA ILE A 49 -17.90 11.81 6.50
C ILE A 49 -16.63 12.54 6.10
N CYS A 50 -16.07 13.37 6.98
CA CYS A 50 -14.80 14.07 6.75
C CYS A 50 -13.63 13.09 6.60
N ALA A 51 -13.55 12.09 7.46
CA ALA A 51 -12.51 11.05 7.37
C ALA A 51 -12.63 10.25 6.07
N TYR A 52 -13.85 9.87 5.69
CA TYR A 52 -14.09 9.14 4.43
C TYR A 52 -13.72 9.97 3.20
N LYS A 53 -14.09 11.26 3.18
CA LYS A 53 -13.70 12.20 2.14
C LYS A 53 -12.18 12.32 2.02
N ASN A 54 -11.49 12.50 3.14
CA ASN A 54 -10.02 12.62 3.17
C ASN A 54 -9.35 11.34 2.66
N THR A 55 -9.84 10.18 3.07
CA THR A 55 -9.36 8.87 2.59
C THR A 55 -9.57 8.71 1.08
N ALA A 56 -10.73 9.12 0.55
CA ALA A 56 -11.02 9.07 -0.88
C ALA A 56 -10.08 10.00 -1.68
N ILE A 57 -9.83 11.21 -1.18
CA ILE A 57 -8.88 12.15 -1.79
C ILE A 57 -7.48 11.57 -1.80
N LEU A 58 -7.01 11.05 -0.67
CA LEU A 58 -5.69 10.42 -0.56
C LEU A 58 -5.54 9.22 -1.49
N ALA A 59 -6.55 8.37 -1.59
CA ALA A 59 -6.51 7.20 -2.44
C ALA A 59 -6.42 7.60 -3.93
N ILE A 60 -7.29 8.50 -4.38
CA ILE A 60 -7.33 8.92 -5.79
C ILE A 60 -6.08 9.73 -6.15
N ALA A 61 -5.75 10.76 -5.38
CA ALA A 61 -4.61 11.62 -5.65
C ALA A 61 -3.28 10.85 -5.50
N GLY A 62 -3.16 9.98 -4.49
CA GLY A 62 -2.00 9.13 -4.30
C GLY A 62 -1.73 8.21 -5.49
N VAL A 63 -2.76 7.52 -6.00
CA VAL A 63 -2.63 6.66 -7.21
C VAL A 63 -2.24 7.49 -8.43
N LEU A 64 -2.85 8.66 -8.65
CA LEU A 64 -2.52 9.52 -9.78
C LEU A 64 -1.05 9.99 -9.72
N ILE A 65 -0.59 10.46 -8.57
CA ILE A 65 0.80 10.89 -8.37
C ILE A 65 1.77 9.71 -8.60
N GLN A 66 1.46 8.53 -8.07
CA GLN A 66 2.27 7.33 -8.28
C GLN A 66 2.39 6.97 -9.76
N ILE A 67 1.29 7.02 -10.51
CA ILE A 67 1.29 6.76 -11.97
C ILE A 67 2.15 7.79 -12.69
N VAL A 68 1.98 9.08 -12.39
CA VAL A 68 2.74 10.17 -13.02
C VAL A 68 4.26 10.04 -12.79
N ILE A 69 4.67 9.54 -11.63
CA ILE A 69 6.09 9.34 -11.31
C ILE A 69 6.60 7.99 -11.81
N ALA A 70 5.88 6.91 -11.53
CA ALA A 70 6.36 5.56 -11.78
C ALA A 70 6.33 5.15 -13.26
N LEU A 71 5.35 5.65 -14.04
CA LEU A 71 5.23 5.32 -15.46
C LEU A 71 6.44 5.81 -16.27
N PRO A 72 6.83 7.10 -16.24
CA PRO A 72 8.01 7.57 -16.97
C PRO A 72 9.30 6.95 -16.42
N ALA A 73 9.40 6.73 -15.10
CA ALA A 73 10.56 6.09 -14.49
C ALA A 73 10.73 4.64 -14.97
N GLY A 74 9.66 3.83 -14.92
CA GLY A 74 9.68 2.45 -15.41
C GLY A 74 9.98 2.36 -16.90
N TYR A 75 9.37 3.24 -17.71
CA TYR A 75 9.65 3.32 -19.14
C TYR A 75 11.11 3.71 -19.43
N ALA A 76 11.65 4.71 -18.75
CA ALA A 76 13.02 5.15 -18.89
C ALA A 76 14.01 4.01 -18.57
N ILE A 77 13.80 3.30 -17.46
CA ILE A 77 14.64 2.15 -17.08
C ILE A 77 14.56 1.04 -18.15
N ALA A 78 13.40 0.79 -18.74
CA ALA A 78 13.23 -0.21 -19.79
C ALA A 78 14.00 0.13 -21.06
N ARG A 79 14.26 1.42 -21.34
CA ARG A 79 14.95 1.93 -22.51
C ARG A 79 16.45 2.17 -22.31
N ILE A 80 17.00 1.93 -21.12
CA ILE A 80 18.44 2.04 -20.87
C ILE A 80 19.18 1.00 -21.73
N PRO A 81 20.12 1.43 -22.62
CA PRO A 81 20.81 0.50 -23.51
C PRO A 81 21.84 -0.37 -22.78
N SER A 82 22.37 0.08 -21.64
CA SER A 82 23.35 -0.67 -20.85
C SER A 82 22.68 -1.66 -19.90
N PRO A 83 22.87 -2.98 -20.06
CA PRO A 83 22.29 -3.98 -19.16
C PRO A 83 22.73 -3.79 -17.70
N LYS A 84 23.99 -3.37 -17.50
CA LYS A 84 24.54 -3.14 -16.15
C LYS A 84 23.83 -1.97 -15.45
N ALA A 85 23.62 -0.86 -16.16
CA ALA A 85 22.88 0.29 -15.61
C ALA A 85 21.42 -0.06 -15.35
N GLN A 86 20.76 -0.77 -16.26
CA GLN A 86 19.39 -1.23 -16.05
C GLN A 86 19.27 -2.10 -14.79
N THR A 87 20.18 -3.08 -14.64
CA THR A 87 20.19 -3.96 -13.44
C THR A 87 20.44 -3.17 -12.17
N PHE A 88 21.32 -2.16 -12.20
CA PHE A 88 21.57 -1.29 -11.05
C PHE A 88 20.28 -0.58 -10.57
N PHE A 89 19.54 0.05 -11.49
CA PHE A 89 18.29 0.72 -11.13
C PHE A 89 17.22 -0.26 -10.61
N LEU A 90 17.12 -1.46 -11.20
CA LEU A 90 16.19 -2.49 -10.74
C LEU A 90 16.56 -2.98 -9.35
N LEU A 91 17.83 -3.24 -9.08
CA LEU A 91 18.30 -3.63 -7.75
C LEU A 91 18.06 -2.53 -6.72
N THR A 92 18.21 -1.26 -7.11
CA THR A 92 17.87 -0.13 -6.24
C THR A 92 16.38 -0.13 -5.87
N CYS A 93 15.48 -0.36 -6.83
CA CYS A 93 14.05 -0.50 -6.54
C CYS A 93 13.76 -1.67 -5.60
N VAL A 94 14.39 -2.83 -5.83
CA VAL A 94 14.23 -4.00 -4.96
C VAL A 94 14.79 -3.71 -3.56
N PHE A 95 15.91 -3.03 -3.45
CA PHE A 95 16.49 -2.63 -2.17
C PHE A 95 15.52 -1.76 -1.36
N PHE A 96 14.89 -0.76 -1.99
CA PHE A 96 13.87 0.06 -1.31
C PHE A 96 12.63 -0.74 -0.91
N LEU A 97 12.24 -1.78 -1.65
CA LEU A 97 11.15 -2.68 -1.25
C LEU A 97 11.49 -3.53 -0.02
N LEU A 98 12.77 -3.85 0.16
CA LEU A 98 13.23 -4.64 1.31
C LEU A 98 13.39 -3.80 2.58
N LEU A 99 13.41 -2.46 2.46
CA LEU A 99 13.47 -1.59 3.63
C LEU A 99 12.12 -1.66 4.38
N PRO A 100 12.13 -1.99 5.68
CA PRO A 100 10.92 -1.98 6.47
C PRO A 100 10.39 -0.54 6.59
N GLN A 101 9.13 -0.32 6.25
CA GLN A 101 8.52 1.01 6.32
C GLN A 101 8.60 1.61 7.73
N GLN A 102 8.57 0.78 8.76
CA GLN A 102 8.70 1.19 10.15
C GLN A 102 10.04 1.88 10.44
N ALA A 103 11.12 1.44 9.80
CA ALA A 103 12.44 2.07 9.96
C ALA A 103 12.49 3.47 9.32
N LEU A 104 11.67 3.72 8.30
CA LEU A 104 11.58 5.01 7.63
C LEU A 104 10.62 5.99 8.30
N MET A 105 9.79 5.53 9.22
CA MET A 105 8.75 6.34 9.86
C MET A 105 9.32 7.52 10.63
N LEU A 106 10.39 7.30 11.41
CA LEU A 106 11.03 8.36 12.19
C LEU A 106 11.67 9.46 11.31
N PRO A 107 12.54 9.13 10.32
CA PRO A 107 13.08 10.15 9.43
C PRO A 107 12.01 10.88 8.62
N GLN A 108 10.97 10.19 8.16
CA GLN A 108 9.84 10.81 7.46
C GLN A 108 9.10 11.82 8.35
N TYR A 109 8.82 11.46 9.60
CA TYR A 109 8.22 12.35 10.58
C TYR A 109 9.04 13.62 10.78
N LEU A 110 10.37 13.49 10.98
CA LEU A 110 11.27 14.63 11.17
C LEU A 110 11.30 15.56 9.95
N VAL A 111 11.28 14.98 8.74
CA VAL A 111 11.22 15.79 7.51
C VAL A 111 9.91 16.56 7.44
N LEU A 112 8.76 15.90 7.64
CA LEU A 112 7.45 16.55 7.62
C LEU A 112 7.32 17.66 8.69
N MET A 113 7.85 17.41 9.87
CA MET A 113 7.89 18.40 10.95
C MET A 113 8.70 19.65 10.53
N ASN A 114 9.87 19.46 9.92
CA ASN A 114 10.74 20.56 9.51
C ASN A 114 10.15 21.41 8.38
N ILE A 115 9.37 20.81 7.46
CA ILE A 115 8.71 21.55 6.38
C ILE A 115 7.31 22.07 6.76
N GLY A 116 6.84 21.77 7.99
CA GLY A 116 5.53 22.21 8.48
C GLY A 116 4.34 21.47 7.86
N TRP A 117 4.55 20.25 7.31
CA TRP A 117 3.50 19.44 6.68
C TRP A 117 3.03 18.26 7.55
N LEU A 118 3.31 18.36 8.84
CA LEU A 118 2.78 17.40 9.81
C LEU A 118 1.24 17.56 9.88
N ASP A 119 0.53 16.45 9.98
CA ASP A 119 -0.95 16.40 10.04
C ASP A 119 -1.67 17.06 8.85
N SER A 120 -1.00 17.10 7.68
CA SER A 120 -1.58 17.62 6.45
C SER A 120 -1.82 16.51 5.41
N LEU A 121 -2.80 16.72 4.52
CA LEU A 121 -3.04 15.80 3.39
C LEU A 121 -1.86 15.80 2.40
N GLU A 122 -1.22 16.93 2.22
CA GLU A 122 -0.04 17.11 1.37
C GLU A 122 1.14 16.27 1.87
N GLY A 123 1.37 16.26 3.18
CA GLY A 123 2.39 15.44 3.81
C GLY A 123 2.16 13.94 3.59
N LEU A 124 0.93 13.48 3.72
CA LEU A 124 0.56 12.09 3.46
C LEU A 124 0.70 11.74 1.97
N LEU A 125 0.32 12.63 1.06
CA LEU A 125 0.45 12.43 -0.39
C LEU A 125 1.91 12.30 -0.81
N ILE A 126 2.81 13.15 -0.30
CA ILE A 126 4.23 13.08 -0.67
C ILE A 126 4.90 11.79 -0.19
N MET A 127 4.49 11.29 0.98
CA MET A 127 4.98 10.01 1.49
C MET A 127 4.54 8.83 0.62
N THR A 128 3.36 8.89 0.01
CA THR A 128 2.84 7.84 -0.86
C THR A 128 3.30 7.98 -2.31
N ALA A 129 3.91 9.12 -2.68
CA ALA A 129 4.27 9.43 -4.07
C ALA A 129 5.29 8.47 -4.68
N PHE A 130 6.26 8.00 -3.89
CA PHE A 130 7.31 7.10 -4.36
C PHE A 130 7.03 5.67 -3.93
N GLN A 131 6.65 4.84 -4.91
CA GLN A 131 6.38 3.42 -4.69
C GLN A 131 7.24 2.57 -5.65
N PRO A 132 8.34 1.95 -5.18
CA PRO A 132 9.26 1.20 -6.02
C PRO A 132 8.62 0.05 -6.78
N TRP A 133 7.62 -0.62 -6.20
CA TRP A 133 6.91 -1.72 -6.86
C TRP A 133 6.14 -1.27 -8.11
N MET A 134 5.59 -0.03 -8.12
CA MET A 134 4.94 0.55 -9.30
C MET A 134 5.94 0.76 -10.44
N ILE A 135 7.14 1.23 -10.13
CA ILE A 135 8.22 1.41 -11.12
C ILE A 135 8.58 0.07 -11.76
N LEU A 136 8.71 -0.99 -10.95
CA LEU A 136 8.99 -2.34 -11.46
C LEU A 136 7.86 -2.88 -12.34
N LEU A 137 6.60 -2.61 -11.97
CA LEU A 137 5.43 -3.01 -12.74
C LEU A 137 5.43 -2.33 -14.12
N PHE A 138 5.65 -1.01 -14.18
CA PHE A 138 5.70 -0.28 -15.45
C PHE A 138 6.93 -0.64 -16.28
N TRP A 139 8.07 -0.90 -15.66
CA TRP A 139 9.23 -1.45 -16.35
C TRP A 139 8.92 -2.79 -17.03
N PHE A 140 8.28 -3.70 -16.30
CA PHE A 140 7.89 -5.01 -16.85
C PHE A 140 6.90 -4.86 -18.01
N ALA A 141 5.91 -3.97 -17.89
CA ALA A 141 4.96 -3.68 -18.96
C ALA A 141 5.63 -3.07 -20.20
N ALA A 142 6.61 -2.17 -20.01
CA ALA A 142 7.33 -1.50 -21.11
C ALA A 142 8.33 -2.41 -21.84
N LYS A 143 8.75 -3.52 -21.21
CA LYS A 143 9.68 -4.49 -21.79
C LYS A 143 9.00 -5.59 -22.64
N ARG A 144 7.68 -5.69 -22.54
CA ARG A 144 6.86 -6.58 -23.38
C ARG A 144 6.66 -5.99 -24.77
#